data_32b3fa35e1bf5aa4979b6919c13c6f10
#
_entry.id   32b3fa35e1bf5aa4979b6919c13c6f10
#
_cell.length_a   1.000
_cell.length_b   1.000
_cell.length_c   1.000
_cell.angle_alpha   90.00
_cell.angle_beta   90.00
_cell.angle_gamma   90.00
#
_symmetry.space_group_name_H-M   'P 1'
#
loop_
_entity.id
_entity.type
_entity.pdbx_description
1 polymer ?
#
loop_
_entity_poly.entity_id
_entity_poly.type
_entity_poly.pdbx_seq_one_letter_code
_entity_poly.pdbx_strand_id
1 'polypeptide(L)'
;MSNYITQEQLKATLELTNTVFAEGDISAAISAASRGIDGACQRRFYADADATQVRHYTPQTGDVCLIDDLTTYTSLAVDRNGDGVFEGAWTLNQWFVLEPNNADSDSRPWTRINVNLVWGRQFPPWPRSVALTGKFGWAAVPAAIVEATTILAAQLVKRAREAPFGVVAIGLDVGAVTRIAVTDPSIRFLISDYIRERPSA
;
A
#
# COMPACT_ATOMS: atom_id res chain seq x y z
N MET A 1 5.04 1.85 -12.85
CA MET A 1 4.57 1.21 -11.61
C MET A 1 5.69 0.30 -11.12
N SER A 2 6.00 0.32 -9.84
CA SER A 2 7.12 -0.44 -9.29
C SER A 2 6.66 -1.85 -8.90
N ASN A 3 7.45 -2.86 -9.25
CA ASN A 3 7.28 -4.23 -8.77
C ASN A 3 7.99 -4.39 -7.42
N TYR A 4 7.53 -5.30 -6.57
CA TYR A 4 8.07 -5.49 -5.21
C TYR A 4 9.19 -6.51 -5.14
N ILE A 5 9.34 -7.33 -6.18
CA ILE A 5 10.41 -8.31 -6.32
C ILE A 5 11.01 -8.26 -7.73
N THR A 6 12.24 -8.75 -7.87
CA THR A 6 12.90 -8.90 -9.17
C THR A 6 12.66 -10.29 -9.75
N GLN A 7 12.98 -10.47 -11.04
CA GLN A 7 12.91 -11.76 -11.70
C GLN A 7 13.93 -12.74 -11.10
N GLU A 8 15.14 -12.25 -10.74
CA GLU A 8 16.19 -13.05 -10.14
C GLU A 8 15.75 -13.59 -8.77
N GLN A 9 15.11 -12.77 -7.95
CA GLN A 9 14.57 -13.19 -6.66
C GLN A 9 13.52 -14.30 -6.83
N LEU A 10 12.58 -14.15 -7.76
CA LEU A 10 11.58 -15.17 -8.01
C LEU A 10 12.17 -16.46 -8.57
N LYS A 11 13.13 -16.35 -9.51
CA LYS A 11 13.85 -17.52 -10.06
C LYS A 11 14.61 -18.27 -8.97
N ALA A 12 15.30 -17.58 -8.08
CA ALA A 12 16.01 -18.17 -6.96
C ALA A 12 15.06 -18.93 -6.01
N THR A 13 13.92 -18.35 -5.68
CA THR A 13 12.92 -18.99 -4.80
C THR A 13 12.32 -20.26 -5.42
N LEU A 14 12.14 -20.27 -6.74
CA LEU A 14 11.58 -21.42 -7.45
C LEU A 14 12.62 -22.47 -7.81
N GLU A 15 13.91 -22.28 -7.43
CA GLU A 15 15.04 -23.15 -7.82
C GLU A 15 15.11 -23.38 -9.34
N LEU A 16 14.71 -22.40 -10.12
CA LEU A 16 14.60 -22.50 -11.58
C LEU A 16 15.95 -22.29 -12.26
N THR A 17 16.95 -23.03 -11.86
CA THR A 17 18.30 -22.95 -12.48
C THR A 17 18.34 -23.53 -13.88
N ASN A 18 17.37 -24.39 -14.28
CA ASN A 18 17.38 -25.09 -15.58
C ASN A 18 16.03 -25.16 -16.29
N THR A 19 14.99 -24.53 -15.82
CA THR A 19 13.66 -24.63 -16.48
C THR A 19 13.40 -23.36 -17.27
N VAL A 20 13.20 -23.49 -18.58
CA VAL A 20 12.90 -22.37 -19.48
C VAL A 20 11.47 -21.90 -19.21
N PHE A 21 11.30 -20.93 -18.34
CA PHE A 21 10.11 -20.10 -18.32
C PHE A 21 10.33 -18.92 -19.26
N ALA A 22 9.33 -18.57 -20.06
CA ALA A 22 9.40 -17.35 -20.82
C ALA A 22 9.55 -16.16 -19.85
N GLU A 23 10.52 -15.30 -20.06
CA GLU A 23 10.76 -14.13 -19.19
C GLU A 23 9.51 -13.23 -19.09
N GLY A 24 8.71 -13.21 -20.14
CA GLY A 24 7.44 -12.51 -20.19
C GLY A 24 6.43 -13.02 -19.15
N ASP A 25 6.33 -14.34 -18.97
CA ASP A 25 5.38 -14.94 -18.01
C ASP A 25 5.79 -14.66 -16.56
N ILE A 26 7.10 -14.71 -16.29
CA ILE A 26 7.66 -14.35 -14.97
C ILE A 26 7.39 -12.89 -14.66
N SER A 27 7.64 -12.00 -15.61
CA SER A 27 7.40 -10.56 -15.45
C SER A 27 5.91 -10.24 -15.24
N ALA A 28 5.05 -10.90 -16.01
CA ALA A 28 3.59 -10.77 -15.86
C ALA A 28 3.10 -11.25 -14.48
N ALA A 29 3.61 -12.40 -14.00
CA ALA A 29 3.26 -12.93 -12.68
C ALA A 29 3.71 -12.01 -11.54
N ILE A 30 4.92 -11.44 -11.61
CA ILE A 30 5.43 -10.48 -10.62
C ILE A 30 4.56 -9.23 -10.60
N SER A 31 4.22 -8.70 -11.78
CA SER A 31 3.38 -7.52 -11.88
C SER A 31 1.98 -7.76 -11.34
N ALA A 32 1.37 -8.90 -11.69
CA ALA A 32 0.05 -9.31 -11.19
C ALA A 32 0.05 -9.51 -9.66
N ALA A 33 1.09 -10.17 -9.12
CA ALA A 33 1.25 -10.38 -7.69
C ALA A 33 1.38 -9.04 -6.94
N SER A 34 2.26 -8.15 -7.42
CA SER A 34 2.44 -6.82 -6.80
C SER A 34 1.14 -6.02 -6.79
N ARG A 35 0.38 -6.00 -7.88
CA ARG A 35 -0.93 -5.32 -7.95
C ARG A 35 -2.00 -6.01 -7.10
N GLY A 36 -1.95 -7.35 -7.01
CA GLY A 36 -2.82 -8.12 -6.13
C GLY A 36 -2.64 -7.74 -4.65
N ILE A 37 -1.40 -7.60 -4.20
CA ILE A 37 -1.08 -7.15 -2.84
C ILE A 37 -1.54 -5.70 -2.62
N ASP A 38 -1.31 -4.78 -3.58
CA ASP A 38 -1.82 -3.41 -3.49
C ASP A 38 -3.34 -3.37 -3.30
N GLY A 39 -4.05 -4.17 -4.10
CA GLY A 39 -5.51 -4.27 -4.01
C GLY A 39 -5.98 -4.83 -2.67
N ALA A 40 -5.31 -5.87 -2.16
CA ALA A 40 -5.64 -6.48 -0.88
C ALA A 40 -5.38 -5.54 0.31
N CYS A 41 -4.27 -4.80 0.28
CA CYS A 41 -3.90 -3.84 1.32
C CYS A 41 -4.54 -2.45 1.13
N GLN A 42 -5.13 -2.18 -0.02
CA GLN A 42 -5.67 -0.87 -0.43
C GLN A 42 -4.65 0.28 -0.29
N ARG A 43 -3.39 -0.02 -0.57
CA ARG A 43 -2.27 0.93 -0.57
C ARG A 43 -1.14 0.44 -1.47
N ARG A 44 -0.22 1.34 -1.77
CA ARG A 44 0.97 1.05 -2.56
C ARG A 44 2.20 1.13 -1.67
N PHE A 45 3.13 0.16 -1.80
CA PHE A 45 4.34 0.08 -0.98
C PHE A 45 5.57 0.64 -1.68
N TYR A 46 5.42 1.71 -2.43
CA TYR A 46 6.51 2.47 -3.03
C TYR A 46 6.21 3.96 -2.95
N ALA A 47 7.25 4.78 -2.90
CA ALA A 47 7.11 6.22 -2.92
C ALA A 47 6.79 6.72 -4.33
N ASP A 48 6.02 7.79 -4.42
CA ASP A 48 5.80 8.50 -5.67
C ASP A 48 7.12 9.09 -6.18
N ALA A 49 7.26 9.21 -7.50
CA ALA A 49 8.47 9.73 -8.14
C ALA A 49 8.72 11.20 -7.76
N ASP A 50 7.64 11.98 -7.68
CA ASP A 50 7.73 13.39 -7.32
C ASP A 50 8.02 13.56 -5.84
N ALA A 51 9.06 14.31 -5.54
CA ALA A 51 9.47 14.59 -4.17
C ALA A 51 8.48 15.49 -3.42
N THR A 52 7.68 16.27 -4.16
CA THR A 52 6.78 17.26 -3.60
C THR A 52 5.46 17.27 -4.39
N GLN A 53 4.42 16.70 -3.79
CA GLN A 53 3.06 16.71 -4.34
C GLN A 53 2.14 17.45 -3.40
N VAL A 54 1.16 18.17 -3.94
CA VAL A 54 0.06 18.75 -3.18
C VAL A 54 -1.15 17.84 -3.31
N ARG A 55 -1.68 17.36 -2.18
CA ARG A 55 -2.92 16.59 -2.13
C ARG A 55 -3.94 17.27 -1.23
N HIS A 56 -5.20 17.20 -1.63
CA HIS A 56 -6.30 17.82 -0.91
C HIS A 56 -7.12 16.76 -0.20
N TYR A 57 -7.43 17.01 1.07
CA TYR A 57 -8.16 16.08 1.93
C TYR A 57 -9.38 16.76 2.54
N THR A 58 -10.38 15.94 2.82
CA THR A 58 -11.57 16.32 3.59
C THR A 58 -11.40 15.76 5.00
N PRO A 59 -11.35 16.60 6.02
CA PRO A 59 -11.29 16.15 7.41
C PRO A 59 -12.49 15.29 7.78
N GLN A 60 -12.28 14.29 8.64
CA GLN A 60 -13.36 13.47 9.19
C GLN A 60 -14.06 14.20 10.35
N THR A 61 -13.27 14.90 11.13
CA THR A 61 -13.74 15.72 12.26
C THR A 61 -12.94 17.02 12.33
N GLY A 62 -13.30 17.93 13.23
CA GLY A 62 -12.56 19.18 13.41
C GLY A 62 -11.11 18.98 13.89
N ASP A 63 -10.77 17.83 14.40
CA ASP A 63 -9.44 17.50 14.95
C ASP A 63 -8.70 16.43 14.17
N VAL A 64 -9.38 15.63 13.33
CA VAL A 64 -8.78 14.49 12.62
C VAL A 64 -8.93 14.60 11.12
N CYS A 65 -7.83 14.41 10.40
CA CYS A 65 -7.80 14.28 8.95
C CYS A 65 -7.00 13.03 8.56
N LEU A 66 -7.66 12.04 7.95
CA LEU A 66 -7.02 10.88 7.38
C LEU A 66 -6.38 11.27 6.04
N ILE A 67 -5.14 10.85 5.85
CA ILE A 67 -4.35 11.17 4.67
C ILE A 67 -3.82 9.89 4.00
N ASP A 68 -3.35 10.00 2.78
CA ASP A 68 -2.59 8.93 2.15
C ASP A 68 -1.26 8.73 2.87
N ASP A 69 -0.64 7.57 2.63
CA ASP A 69 0.67 7.24 3.17
C ASP A 69 1.66 8.37 2.84
N LEU A 70 2.11 9.10 3.85
CA LEU A 70 3.01 10.25 3.73
C LEU A 70 4.39 9.85 4.24
N THR A 71 5.40 9.94 3.36
CA THR A 71 6.79 9.61 3.72
C THR A 71 7.55 10.84 4.20
N THR A 72 7.33 11.98 3.55
CA THR A 72 8.02 13.22 3.92
C THR A 72 7.02 14.37 3.93
N TYR A 73 6.98 15.08 5.02
CA TYR A 73 6.16 16.28 5.20
C TYR A 73 6.90 17.53 4.69
N THR A 74 6.20 18.41 4.00
CA THR A 74 6.73 19.71 3.58
C THR A 74 5.90 20.85 4.15
N SER A 75 4.59 20.88 3.93
CA SER A 75 3.71 21.91 4.47
C SER A 75 2.26 21.46 4.55
N LEU A 76 1.51 22.05 5.45
CA LEU A 76 0.07 21.91 5.60
C LEU A 76 -0.56 23.29 5.56
N ALA A 77 -1.54 23.49 4.68
CA ALA A 77 -2.35 24.70 4.62
C ALA A 77 -3.84 24.34 4.63
N VAL A 78 -4.67 25.26 5.10
CA VAL A 78 -6.10 25.02 5.31
C VAL A 78 -6.89 26.15 4.71
N ASP A 79 -7.90 25.82 3.91
CA ASP A 79 -8.90 26.76 3.42
C ASP A 79 -9.91 27.02 4.55
N ARG A 80 -9.92 28.21 5.13
CA ARG A 80 -10.70 28.51 6.33
C ARG A 80 -12.11 29.00 6.04
N ASN A 81 -12.32 29.58 4.89
CA ASN A 81 -13.56 30.27 4.52
C ASN A 81 -14.33 29.59 3.39
N GLY A 82 -13.77 28.54 2.77
CA GLY A 82 -14.41 27.76 1.71
C GLY A 82 -14.35 28.41 0.33
N ASP A 83 -13.41 29.35 0.11
CA ASP A 83 -13.24 30.03 -1.17
C ASP A 83 -12.25 29.34 -2.12
N GLY A 84 -11.62 28.24 -1.66
CA GLY A 84 -10.61 27.47 -2.40
C GLY A 84 -9.20 28.06 -2.29
N VAL A 85 -9.00 29.08 -1.47
CA VAL A 85 -7.69 29.64 -1.17
C VAL A 85 -7.17 29.05 0.13
N PHE A 86 -5.95 28.54 0.13
CA PHE A 86 -5.32 27.91 1.30
C PHE A 86 -4.47 28.92 2.03
N GLU A 87 -4.95 29.40 3.18
CA GLU A 87 -4.30 30.43 3.96
C GLU A 87 -3.27 29.85 4.92
N GLY A 88 -2.07 30.38 4.88
CA GLY A 88 -1.03 30.22 5.88
C GLY A 88 -0.65 28.77 6.21
N ALA A 89 0.62 28.45 6.12
CA ALA A 89 1.11 27.13 6.51
C ALA A 89 0.92 26.90 8.04
N TRP A 90 0.42 25.74 8.40
CA TRP A 90 0.31 25.29 9.79
C TRP A 90 1.65 24.76 10.29
N THR A 91 1.98 25.04 11.54
CA THR A 91 3.24 24.61 12.15
C THR A 91 3.12 23.21 12.74
N LEU A 92 3.93 22.29 12.20
CA LEU A 92 4.06 20.92 12.71
C LEU A 92 4.54 20.93 14.16
N ASN A 93 4.04 19.98 14.96
CA ASN A 93 4.32 19.80 16.40
C ASN A 93 3.85 20.96 17.30
N GLN A 94 3.29 22.00 16.73
CA GLN A 94 2.63 23.07 17.47
C GLN A 94 1.11 23.02 17.29
N TRP A 95 0.64 23.14 16.06
CA TRP A 95 -0.79 23.22 15.77
C TRP A 95 -1.39 21.87 15.40
N PHE A 96 -0.57 20.94 14.95
CA PHE A 96 -0.95 19.57 14.63
C PHE A 96 0.25 18.63 14.79
N VAL A 97 -0.06 17.34 14.84
CA VAL A 97 0.92 16.25 14.82
C VAL A 97 0.58 15.28 13.70
N LEU A 98 1.60 14.63 13.19
CA LEU A 98 1.45 13.51 12.25
C LEU A 98 1.42 12.20 13.01
N GLU A 99 0.53 11.30 12.64
CA GLU A 99 0.40 9.99 13.27
C GLU A 99 0.46 8.85 12.23
N PRO A 100 0.99 7.70 12.66
CA PRO A 100 1.48 7.32 14.00
C PRO A 100 2.69 8.15 14.45
N ASN A 101 2.76 8.47 15.75
CA ASN A 101 3.82 9.35 16.30
C ASN A 101 5.25 8.88 16.02
N ASN A 102 5.48 7.56 15.97
CA ASN A 102 6.80 6.96 15.76
C ASN A 102 6.96 6.36 14.36
N ALA A 103 6.21 6.84 13.40
CA ALA A 103 6.20 6.32 12.04
C ALA A 103 7.61 6.24 11.42
N ASP A 104 8.41 7.28 11.56
CA ASP A 104 9.80 7.32 11.08
C ASP A 104 10.68 6.22 11.70
N SER A 105 10.59 6.03 13.03
CA SER A 105 11.34 5.00 13.74
C SER A 105 10.93 3.60 13.34
N ASP A 106 9.64 3.42 13.03
CA ASP A 106 9.07 2.14 12.60
C ASP A 106 9.16 1.92 11.09
N SER A 107 9.81 2.84 10.35
CA SER A 107 9.90 2.83 8.89
C SER A 107 8.53 2.71 8.21
N ARG A 108 7.52 3.34 8.79
CA ARG A 108 6.14 3.40 8.29
C ARG A 108 5.78 4.82 7.88
N PRO A 109 4.86 5.02 6.94
CA PRO A 109 4.36 6.35 6.61
C PRO A 109 3.38 6.86 7.65
N TRP A 110 3.27 8.19 7.75
CA TRP A 110 2.15 8.82 8.44
C TRP A 110 0.87 8.67 7.64
N THR A 111 -0.23 8.43 8.34
CA THR A 111 -1.55 8.17 7.71
C THR A 111 -2.65 9.08 8.24
N ARG A 112 -2.35 9.90 9.22
CA ARG A 112 -3.32 10.76 9.88
C ARG A 112 -2.68 12.05 10.39
N ILE A 113 -3.46 13.11 10.38
CA ILE A 113 -3.13 14.41 10.98
C ILE A 113 -4.09 14.64 12.13
N ASN A 114 -3.56 14.91 13.32
CA ASN A 114 -4.35 15.29 14.49
C ASN A 114 -4.04 16.73 14.87
N VAL A 115 -5.08 17.55 15.03
CA VAL A 115 -4.96 18.94 15.46
C VAL A 115 -4.69 19.01 16.97
N ASN A 116 -3.74 19.82 17.36
CA ASN A 116 -3.53 20.16 18.76
C ASN A 116 -4.56 21.21 19.20
N LEU A 117 -5.64 20.78 19.82
CA LEU A 117 -6.76 21.62 20.23
C LEU A 117 -6.40 22.69 21.27
N VAL A 118 -5.27 22.54 21.97
CA VAL A 118 -4.77 23.53 22.94
C VAL A 118 -4.60 24.91 22.32
N TRP A 119 -4.33 24.96 21.02
CA TRP A 119 -4.14 26.22 20.29
C TRP A 119 -5.43 26.77 19.68
N GLY A 120 -6.59 26.19 20.00
CA GLY A 120 -7.89 26.66 19.53
C GLY A 120 -8.10 26.57 18.02
N ARG A 121 -7.38 25.66 17.36
CA ARG A 121 -7.51 25.43 15.93
C ARG A 121 -8.34 24.17 15.67
N GLN A 122 -9.05 24.18 14.56
CA GLN A 122 -9.82 23.04 14.06
C GLN A 122 -9.78 23.02 12.55
N PHE A 123 -9.96 21.83 11.96
CA PHE A 123 -10.19 21.69 10.54
C PHE A 123 -11.60 22.20 10.20
N PRO A 124 -11.74 22.91 9.07
CA PRO A 124 -13.04 23.28 8.56
C PRO A 124 -13.85 22.07 8.09
N PRO A 125 -15.18 22.12 8.18
CA PRO A 125 -16.03 20.96 7.89
C PRO A 125 -16.33 20.74 6.40
N TRP A 126 -15.81 21.58 5.51
CA TRP A 126 -16.12 21.47 4.07
C TRP A 126 -15.11 20.56 3.33
N PRO A 127 -15.56 20.03 2.18
CA PRO A 127 -14.74 19.12 1.38
C PRO A 127 -13.44 19.77 0.89
N ARG A 128 -12.35 18.99 0.88
CA ARG A 128 -11.06 19.40 0.36
C ARG A 128 -10.43 20.64 1.02
N SER A 129 -10.79 20.90 2.27
CA SER A 129 -10.33 22.07 3.02
C SER A 129 -8.87 22.00 3.48
N VAL A 130 -8.23 20.85 3.35
CA VAL A 130 -6.83 20.63 3.78
C VAL A 130 -5.96 20.38 2.57
N ALA A 131 -4.92 21.18 2.37
CA ALA A 131 -3.86 21.00 1.38
C ALA A 131 -2.59 20.53 2.08
N LEU A 132 -2.17 19.32 1.81
CA LEU A 132 -0.95 18.72 2.33
C LEU A 132 0.08 18.59 1.22
N THR A 133 1.25 19.16 1.44
CA THR A 133 2.39 19.07 0.54
C THR A 133 3.44 18.14 1.13
N GLY A 134 3.90 17.19 0.34
CA GLY A 134 4.90 16.22 0.78
C GLY A 134 5.18 15.14 -0.25
N LYS A 135 5.95 14.14 0.14
CA LYS A 135 6.20 12.93 -0.64
C LYS A 135 5.33 11.80 -0.11
N PHE A 136 4.57 11.17 -0.99
CA PHE A 136 3.61 10.13 -0.62
C PHE A 136 4.10 8.74 -1.00
N GLY A 137 3.62 7.75 -0.27
CA GLY A 137 3.93 6.33 -0.40
C GLY A 137 4.83 5.81 0.72
N TRP A 138 5.53 4.72 0.47
CA TRP A 138 6.45 4.08 1.41
C TRP A 138 7.89 4.33 1.00
N ALA A 139 8.76 4.61 1.95
CA ALA A 139 10.19 4.84 1.69
C ALA A 139 10.88 3.57 1.15
N ALA A 140 10.50 2.42 1.67
CA ALA A 140 10.96 1.10 1.22
C ALA A 140 9.82 0.09 1.31
N VAL A 141 9.88 -0.96 0.48
CA VAL A 141 8.92 -2.07 0.53
C VAL A 141 9.20 -2.91 1.78
N PRO A 142 8.21 -3.12 2.68
CA PRO A 142 8.41 -3.96 3.85
C PRO A 142 8.75 -5.41 3.49
N ALA A 143 9.60 -6.06 4.28
CA ALA A 143 10.02 -7.45 4.02
C ALA A 143 8.84 -8.44 3.95
N ALA A 144 7.81 -8.25 4.78
CA ALA A 144 6.60 -9.07 4.76
C ALA A 144 5.83 -8.93 3.42
N ILE A 145 5.82 -7.73 2.82
CA ILE A 145 5.20 -7.48 1.51
C ILE A 145 6.02 -8.12 0.39
N VAL A 146 7.36 -8.05 0.48
CA VAL A 146 8.25 -8.76 -0.46
C VAL A 146 7.98 -10.25 -0.42
N GLU A 147 7.92 -10.84 0.76
CA GLU A 147 7.65 -12.28 0.93
C GLU A 147 6.26 -12.67 0.43
N ALA A 148 5.21 -11.92 0.81
CA ALA A 148 3.84 -12.15 0.33
C ALA A 148 3.76 -12.09 -1.20
N THR A 149 4.47 -11.12 -1.82
CA THR A 149 4.53 -10.98 -3.28
C THR A 149 5.26 -12.16 -3.91
N THR A 150 6.35 -12.62 -3.29
CA THR A 150 7.13 -13.77 -3.77
C THR A 150 6.28 -15.05 -3.77
N ILE A 151 5.57 -15.33 -2.67
CA ILE A 151 4.67 -16.47 -2.56
C ILE A 151 3.57 -16.40 -3.63
N LEU A 152 2.92 -15.24 -3.76
CA LEU A 152 1.84 -15.06 -4.73
C LEU A 152 2.33 -15.18 -6.17
N ALA A 153 3.48 -14.58 -6.51
CA ALA A 153 4.07 -14.67 -7.84
C ALA A 153 4.45 -16.11 -8.18
N ALA A 154 5.06 -16.85 -7.23
CA ALA A 154 5.40 -18.26 -7.39
C ALA A 154 4.17 -19.12 -7.65
N GLN A 155 3.07 -18.88 -6.93
CA GLN A 155 1.79 -19.57 -7.15
C GLN A 155 1.23 -19.26 -8.54
N LEU A 156 1.27 -18.00 -8.99
CA LEU A 156 0.78 -17.61 -10.32
C LEU A 156 1.58 -18.29 -11.44
N VAL A 157 2.92 -18.35 -11.33
CA VAL A 157 3.78 -19.03 -12.29
C VAL A 157 3.47 -20.53 -12.34
N LYS A 158 3.38 -21.20 -11.17
CA LYS A 158 3.02 -22.62 -11.09
C LYS A 158 1.65 -22.90 -11.67
N ARG A 159 0.65 -22.06 -11.33
CA ARG A 159 -0.71 -22.18 -11.83
C ARG A 159 -0.79 -22.05 -13.35
N ALA A 160 -0.08 -21.09 -13.95
CA ALA A 160 -0.05 -20.89 -15.39
C ALA A 160 0.46 -22.14 -16.13
N ARG A 161 1.37 -22.89 -15.52
CA ARG A 161 1.97 -24.10 -16.09
C ARG A 161 1.16 -25.37 -15.83
N GLU A 162 0.72 -25.57 -14.57
CA GLU A 162 0.18 -26.85 -14.11
C GLU A 162 -1.36 -26.90 -14.17
N ALA A 163 -1.99 -25.74 -14.04
CA ALA A 163 -3.46 -25.64 -13.99
C ALA A 163 -3.97 -24.34 -14.64
N PRO A 164 -3.80 -24.13 -15.95
CA PRO A 164 -4.19 -22.89 -16.62
C PRO A 164 -5.68 -22.55 -16.43
N PHE A 165 -6.53 -23.54 -16.17
CA PHE A 165 -7.96 -23.35 -15.90
C PHE A 165 -8.35 -23.52 -14.43
N GLY A 166 -7.38 -23.56 -13.50
CA GLY A 166 -7.64 -23.64 -12.04
C GLY A 166 -8.00 -25.04 -11.54
N VAL A 167 -7.88 -26.05 -12.37
CA VAL A 167 -8.14 -27.46 -12.00
C VAL A 167 -6.88 -28.27 -12.25
N VAL A 168 -6.34 -28.91 -11.23
CA VAL A 168 -5.31 -29.95 -11.37
C VAL A 168 -6.06 -31.27 -11.44
N ALA A 169 -6.07 -31.91 -12.61
CA ALA A 169 -6.54 -33.28 -12.72
C ALA A 169 -5.47 -34.19 -12.14
N ILE A 170 -5.68 -34.69 -10.95
CA ILE A 170 -4.88 -35.80 -10.39
C ILE A 170 -5.53 -37.08 -10.91
N GLY A 171 -4.72 -37.95 -11.49
CA GLY A 171 -5.05 -39.16 -12.24
C GLY A 171 -6.30 -39.91 -11.80
N LEU A 172 -6.84 -40.69 -12.76
CA LEU A 172 -8.11 -41.38 -12.78
C LEU A 172 -8.47 -42.28 -11.57
N ASP A 173 -7.63 -42.37 -10.53
CA ASP A 173 -7.83 -43.35 -9.46
C ASP A 173 -8.14 -42.77 -8.07
N VAL A 174 -8.16 -41.45 -7.91
CA VAL A 174 -8.55 -40.84 -6.63
C VAL A 174 -9.39 -39.58 -6.91
N GLY A 175 -10.68 -39.68 -6.65
CA GLY A 175 -11.68 -38.63 -6.92
C GLY A 175 -11.53 -37.33 -6.09
N ALA A 176 -10.32 -36.85 -5.88
CA ALA A 176 -10.05 -35.60 -5.19
C ALA A 176 -9.64 -34.52 -6.20
N VAL A 177 -10.59 -33.66 -6.55
CA VAL A 177 -10.31 -32.39 -7.22
C VAL A 177 -9.71 -31.45 -6.21
N THR A 178 -8.39 -31.26 -6.24
CA THR A 178 -7.74 -30.25 -5.41
C THR A 178 -7.97 -28.89 -6.05
N ARG A 179 -8.86 -28.10 -5.48
CA ARG A 179 -9.01 -26.68 -5.82
C ARG A 179 -7.85 -25.92 -5.21
N ILE A 180 -7.09 -25.21 -6.04
CA ILE A 180 -6.10 -24.27 -5.54
C ILE A 180 -6.86 -23.16 -4.82
N ALA A 181 -6.60 -22.98 -3.51
CA ALA A 181 -7.25 -21.95 -2.71
C ALA A 181 -6.95 -20.57 -3.32
N VAL A 182 -8.00 -19.76 -3.49
CA VAL A 182 -7.89 -18.41 -4.08
C VAL A 182 -7.07 -17.47 -3.17
N THR A 183 -6.93 -17.85 -1.88
CA THR A 183 -6.19 -17.03 -0.91
C THR A 183 -5.40 -17.95 0.01
N ASP A 184 -4.08 -17.86 -0.07
CA ASP A 184 -3.16 -18.55 0.85
C ASP A 184 -3.23 -17.90 2.23
N PRO A 185 -3.48 -18.66 3.31
CA PRO A 185 -3.49 -18.12 4.68
C PRO A 185 -2.19 -17.43 5.06
N SER A 186 -1.05 -17.90 4.55
CA SER A 186 0.27 -17.31 4.79
C SER A 186 0.36 -15.88 4.24
N ILE A 187 -0.16 -15.65 3.04
CA ILE A 187 -0.22 -14.30 2.45
C ILE A 187 -1.08 -13.39 3.32
N ARG A 188 -2.26 -13.85 3.75
CA ARG A 188 -3.14 -13.05 4.61
C ARG A 188 -2.48 -12.68 5.93
N PHE A 189 -1.76 -13.62 6.53
CA PHE A 189 -1.00 -13.36 7.76
C PHE A 189 0.07 -12.28 7.55
N LEU A 190 0.85 -12.39 6.46
CA LEU A 190 1.93 -11.44 6.16
C LEU A 190 1.43 -10.02 5.87
N ILE A 191 0.25 -9.87 5.26
CA ILE A 191 -0.28 -8.55 4.88
C ILE A 191 -1.22 -7.96 5.92
N SER A 192 -1.62 -8.71 6.98
CA SER A 192 -2.64 -8.28 7.94
C SER A 192 -2.38 -6.90 8.55
N ASP A 193 -1.13 -6.64 8.95
CA ASP A 193 -0.71 -5.38 9.58
C ASP A 193 -0.58 -4.20 8.61
N TYR A 194 -0.74 -4.48 7.32
CA TYR A 194 -0.58 -3.50 6.24
C TYR A 194 -1.88 -3.14 5.56
N ILE A 195 -2.98 -3.79 5.90
CA ILE A 195 -4.29 -3.48 5.35
C ILE A 195 -4.73 -2.11 5.86
N ARG A 196 -5.10 -1.22 4.94
CA ARG A 196 -5.62 0.10 5.28
C ARG A 196 -7.07 -0.04 5.72
N GLU A 197 -7.35 0.29 6.96
CA GLU A 197 -8.72 0.47 7.43
C GLU A 197 -9.29 1.72 6.76
N ARG A 198 -10.33 1.54 5.95
CA ARG A 198 -11.14 2.67 5.50
C ARG A 198 -12.13 3.00 6.60
N PRO A 199 -12.31 4.29 6.95
CA PRO A 199 -13.42 4.66 7.80
C PRO A 199 -14.70 4.18 7.11
N SER A 200 -15.53 3.45 7.86
CA SER A 200 -16.89 3.13 7.42
C SER A 200 -17.61 4.45 7.09
N ALA A 201 -18.10 4.57 5.87
CA ALA A 201 -18.91 5.70 5.44
C ALA A 201 -20.20 5.79 6.24
#